data_4dda164eb6ae109223132e1993765482
#
_entry.id   4dda164eb6ae109223132e1993765482
#
_cell.length_a   1.000
_cell.length_b   1.000
_cell.length_c   1.000
_cell.angle_alpha   90.00
_cell.angle_beta   90.00
_cell.angle_gamma   90.00
#
_symmetry.space_group_name_H-M   'P 1'
#
loop_
_entity.id
_entity.type
_entity.pdbx_description
1 polymer ?
#
loop_
_entity_poly.entity_id
_entity_poly.type
_entity_poly.pdbx_seq_one_letter_code
_entity_poly.pdbx_strand_id
1 'polypeptide(L)'
;IEDLQQQVQARVEMEEYNQQATLGRAYLQTIETLQRDNPNIKNAILRVFKKFYLQEMEESLKAGIAGMIAHPQVDYSKVNYSKKPYATEPTQMIAYVSCHDDMCLVDRLKASIPEAEYDENELIRLNELAQTAIFTSQGVPFMLSGEEMLRNKKGVHNSFNSPDSINHLDWNNLKIYPQVFNYYSGLINLRKAHPAFRLGKANLVRKHLEFLPVQDCLVAFCLKDHAGGDKWKNIYVILNANKELRTVNIPKGQYTIVCANGEINEAGLGKMEGGEVMVDAQSALILHD
;
A
#
# COMPACT_ATOMS: atom_id res chain seq x y z
N ILE A 1 -21.98 1.78 -32.84
CA ILE A 1 -21.92 3.17 -32.32
C ILE A 1 -21.38 3.13 -30.90
N GLU A 2 -21.84 2.26 -30.01
CA GLU A 2 -21.34 2.12 -28.63
C GLU A 2 -19.85 1.75 -28.56
N ASP A 3 -19.39 0.85 -29.41
CA ASP A 3 -17.97 0.45 -29.48
C ASP A 3 -17.06 1.60 -29.93
N LEU A 4 -17.53 2.44 -30.85
CA LEU A 4 -16.80 3.62 -31.31
C LEU A 4 -16.73 4.71 -30.21
N GLN A 5 -17.78 4.85 -29.41
CA GLN A 5 -17.81 5.76 -28.29
C GLN A 5 -16.85 5.31 -27.18
N GLN A 6 -16.77 4.03 -26.87
CA GLN A 6 -15.81 3.47 -25.91
C GLN A 6 -14.35 3.65 -26.37
N GLN A 7 -14.07 3.46 -27.67
CA GLN A 7 -12.73 3.67 -28.24
C GLN A 7 -12.32 5.14 -28.22
N VAL A 8 -13.24 6.05 -28.49
CA VAL A 8 -12.99 7.50 -28.41
C VAL A 8 -12.75 7.90 -26.97
N GLN A 9 -13.55 7.43 -26.02
CA GLN A 9 -13.40 7.72 -24.60
C GLN A 9 -12.05 7.21 -24.07
N ALA A 10 -11.64 6.00 -24.41
CA ALA A 10 -10.34 5.43 -24.02
C ALA A 10 -9.16 6.23 -24.60
N ARG A 11 -9.30 6.79 -25.83
CA ARG A 11 -8.27 7.66 -26.41
C ARG A 11 -8.17 9.01 -25.71
N VAL A 12 -9.30 9.61 -25.35
CA VAL A 12 -9.32 10.89 -24.60
C VAL A 12 -8.66 10.71 -23.23
N GLU A 13 -8.99 9.63 -22.51
CA GLU A 13 -8.40 9.31 -21.20
C GLU A 13 -6.88 9.06 -21.31
N MET A 14 -6.43 8.40 -22.38
CA MET A 14 -5.01 8.17 -22.65
C MET A 14 -4.27 9.47 -23.01
N GLU A 15 -4.92 10.39 -23.71
CA GLU A 15 -4.35 11.68 -24.09
C GLU A 15 -4.24 12.60 -22.86
N GLU A 16 -5.25 12.64 -21.98
CA GLU A 16 -5.21 13.35 -20.71
C GLU A 16 -4.12 12.80 -19.79
N TYR A 17 -3.96 11.48 -19.70
CA TYR A 17 -2.88 10.81 -18.96
C TYR A 17 -1.50 11.21 -19.50
N ASN A 18 -1.32 11.20 -20.82
CA ASN A 18 -0.07 11.60 -21.46
C ASN A 18 0.25 13.08 -21.27
N GLN A 19 -0.75 13.96 -21.24
CA GLN A 19 -0.59 15.38 -20.93
C GLN A 19 -0.18 15.58 -19.48
N GLN A 20 -0.80 14.91 -18.51
CA GLN A 20 -0.43 14.97 -17.10
C GLN A 20 0.99 14.41 -16.85
N ALA A 21 1.34 13.29 -17.49
CA ALA A 21 2.69 12.72 -17.43
C ALA A 21 3.75 13.63 -18.07
N THR A 22 3.38 14.38 -19.12
CA THR A 22 4.27 15.34 -19.79
C THR A 22 4.45 16.60 -18.96
N LEU A 23 3.38 17.11 -18.35
CA LEU A 23 3.41 18.19 -17.36
C LEU A 23 4.27 17.79 -16.15
N GLY A 24 4.08 16.60 -15.61
CA GLY A 24 4.88 16.07 -14.50
C GLY A 24 6.38 16.04 -14.82
N ARG A 25 6.75 15.58 -16.02
CA ARG A 25 8.17 15.58 -16.49
C ARG A 25 8.72 16.99 -16.68
N ALA A 26 7.95 17.91 -17.23
CA ALA A 26 8.34 19.32 -17.39
C ALA A 26 8.54 20.01 -16.02
N TYR A 27 7.67 19.72 -15.05
CA TYR A 27 7.80 20.20 -13.67
C TYR A 27 9.05 19.62 -13.00
N LEU A 28 9.33 18.31 -13.15
CA LEU A 28 10.54 17.67 -12.62
C LEU A 28 11.80 18.31 -13.21
N GLN A 29 11.87 18.53 -14.53
CA GLN A 29 12.97 19.21 -15.18
C GLN A 29 13.16 20.65 -14.69
N THR A 30 12.08 21.39 -14.47
CA THR A 30 12.12 22.74 -13.91
C THR A 30 12.63 22.72 -12.47
N ILE A 31 12.20 21.74 -11.67
CA ILE A 31 12.67 21.53 -10.29
C ILE A 31 14.15 21.19 -10.26
N GLU A 32 14.63 20.29 -11.10
CA GLU A 32 16.04 19.93 -11.21
C GLU A 32 16.90 21.13 -11.59
N THR A 33 16.42 21.98 -12.48
CA THR A 33 17.09 23.23 -12.88
C THR A 33 17.16 24.22 -11.73
N LEU A 34 16.02 24.43 -11.02
CA LEU A 34 15.96 25.32 -9.85
C LEU A 34 16.79 24.80 -8.66
N GLN A 35 16.88 23.48 -8.50
CA GLN A 35 17.71 22.84 -7.47
C GLN A 35 19.20 22.98 -7.73
N ARG A 36 19.61 22.91 -9.00
CA ARG A 36 21.00 23.11 -9.41
C ARG A 36 21.44 24.55 -9.13
N ASP A 37 20.53 25.52 -9.38
CA ASP A 37 20.85 26.94 -9.28
C ASP A 37 20.67 27.48 -7.84
N ASN A 38 19.93 26.76 -6.95
CA ASN A 38 19.73 27.19 -5.56
C ASN A 38 19.45 26.01 -4.60
N PRO A 39 20.47 25.43 -3.95
CA PRO A 39 20.34 24.26 -3.08
C PRO A 39 19.37 24.41 -1.89
N ASN A 40 19.10 25.65 -1.44
CA ASN A 40 18.20 25.91 -0.32
C ASN A 40 16.72 25.81 -0.69
N ILE A 41 16.37 25.91 -1.98
CA ILE A 41 15.00 25.76 -2.49
C ILE A 41 14.61 24.26 -2.53
N LYS A 42 15.58 23.35 -2.57
CA LYS A 42 15.37 21.90 -2.68
C LYS A 42 14.39 21.36 -1.64
N ASN A 43 14.55 21.76 -0.39
CA ASN A 43 13.73 21.24 0.71
C ASN A 43 12.31 21.83 0.76
N ALA A 44 12.13 23.09 0.35
CA ALA A 44 10.81 23.72 0.35
C ALA A 44 9.94 23.19 -0.81
N ILE A 45 10.50 23.08 -2.01
CA ILE A 45 9.77 22.59 -3.20
C ILE A 45 9.47 21.10 -3.05
N LEU A 46 10.41 20.27 -2.57
CA LEU A 46 10.17 18.84 -2.26
C LEU A 46 9.09 18.64 -1.20
N ARG A 47 9.01 19.50 -0.18
CA ARG A 47 7.93 19.45 0.82
C ARG A 47 6.57 19.77 0.20
N VAL A 48 6.50 20.79 -0.65
CA VAL A 48 5.26 21.17 -1.35
C VAL A 48 4.85 20.06 -2.33
N PHE A 49 5.80 19.52 -3.11
CA PHE A 49 5.54 18.42 -4.05
C PHE A 49 5.13 17.12 -3.35
N LYS A 50 5.83 16.73 -2.28
CA LYS A 50 5.43 15.58 -1.45
C LYS A 50 4.03 15.77 -0.87
N LYS A 51 3.70 16.99 -0.43
CA LYS A 51 2.38 17.29 0.11
C LYS A 51 1.27 17.17 -0.95
N PHE A 52 1.51 17.63 -2.18
CA PHE A 52 0.51 17.55 -3.27
C PHE A 52 0.38 16.14 -3.87
N TYR A 53 1.47 15.41 -4.07
CA TYR A 53 1.45 14.10 -4.71
C TYR A 53 1.07 12.94 -3.77
N LEU A 54 1.38 13.04 -2.48
CA LEU A 54 1.05 11.99 -1.51
C LEU A 54 -0.40 12.09 -0.99
N GLN A 55 -0.99 13.29 -0.94
CA GLN A 55 -2.38 13.50 -0.53
C GLN A 55 -3.42 12.91 -1.49
N GLU A 56 -3.03 12.55 -2.71
CA GLU A 56 -3.93 11.98 -3.71
C GLU A 56 -3.93 10.45 -3.75
N MET A 57 -3.07 9.78 -2.95
CA MET A 57 -2.93 8.32 -3.01
C MET A 57 -3.77 7.58 -1.96
N GLU A 58 -4.19 8.25 -0.88
CA GLU A 58 -4.98 7.61 0.18
C GLU A 58 -6.32 7.08 -0.35
N GLU A 59 -6.99 7.83 -1.22
CA GLU A 59 -8.27 7.38 -1.79
C GLU A 59 -8.06 6.18 -2.73
N SER A 60 -6.95 6.13 -3.46
CA SER A 60 -6.58 4.96 -4.28
C SER A 60 -6.31 3.73 -3.40
N LEU A 61 -5.60 3.91 -2.28
CA LEU A 61 -5.34 2.83 -1.33
C LEU A 61 -6.63 2.36 -0.64
N LYS A 62 -7.51 3.27 -0.21
CA LYS A 62 -8.83 2.93 0.35
C LYS A 62 -9.69 2.15 -0.65
N ALA A 63 -9.72 2.59 -1.91
CA ALA A 63 -10.43 1.87 -2.96
C ALA A 63 -9.91 0.44 -3.14
N GLY A 64 -8.58 0.27 -3.14
CA GLY A 64 -7.92 -1.03 -3.18
C GLY A 64 -8.26 -1.88 -1.96
N ILE A 65 -8.15 -1.33 -0.75
CA ILE A 65 -8.49 -2.03 0.50
C ILE A 65 -9.95 -2.50 0.47
N ALA A 66 -10.87 -1.69 -0.03
CA ALA A 66 -12.28 -2.06 -0.18
C ALA A 66 -12.55 -3.07 -1.32
N GLY A 67 -11.54 -3.46 -2.10
CA GLY A 67 -11.69 -4.39 -3.23
C GLY A 67 -12.32 -3.74 -4.45
N MET A 68 -12.11 -2.44 -4.67
CA MET A 68 -12.62 -1.63 -5.80
C MET A 68 -14.14 -1.67 -5.98
N ILE A 69 -14.88 -2.03 -4.95
CA ILE A 69 -16.35 -1.96 -4.91
C ILE A 69 -16.80 -0.53 -4.58
N ALA A 70 -18.04 -0.17 -4.90
CA ALA A 70 -18.62 1.08 -4.40
C ALA A 70 -18.68 1.08 -2.87
N HIS A 71 -17.87 1.94 -2.23
CA HIS A 71 -17.81 2.09 -0.78
C HIS A 71 -18.12 3.53 -0.38
N PRO A 72 -18.99 3.79 0.64
CA PRO A 72 -19.47 5.14 0.94
C PRO A 72 -18.39 6.11 1.45
N GLN A 73 -17.27 5.58 1.97
CA GLN A 73 -16.16 6.38 2.49
C GLN A 73 -14.99 6.51 1.50
N VAL A 74 -15.18 6.16 0.21
CA VAL A 74 -14.17 6.30 -0.84
C VAL A 74 -14.63 7.34 -1.86
N ASP A 75 -13.84 8.39 -2.03
CA ASP A 75 -14.05 9.38 -3.09
C ASP A 75 -13.38 8.92 -4.39
N TYR A 76 -14.14 8.23 -5.23
CA TYR A 76 -13.61 7.69 -6.49
C TYR A 76 -13.16 8.76 -7.49
N SER A 77 -13.58 10.03 -7.35
CA SER A 77 -13.08 11.11 -8.21
C SER A 77 -11.58 11.37 -8.02
N LYS A 78 -11.04 10.97 -6.85
CA LYS A 78 -9.63 11.09 -6.48
C LYS A 78 -8.82 9.81 -6.67
N VAL A 79 -9.47 8.70 -7.01
CA VAL A 79 -8.77 7.43 -7.24
C VAL A 79 -8.00 7.50 -8.55
N ASN A 80 -6.73 7.09 -8.53
CA ASN A 80 -5.91 7.02 -9.73
C ASN A 80 -6.38 5.88 -10.64
N TYR A 81 -6.25 6.05 -11.95
CA TYR A 81 -6.58 5.11 -13.02
C TYR A 81 -8.08 4.80 -13.18
N SER A 82 -8.90 4.83 -12.14
CA SER A 82 -10.32 4.55 -12.24
C SER A 82 -11.12 5.55 -11.40
N LYS A 83 -11.83 6.45 -12.07
CA LYS A 83 -12.68 7.47 -11.41
C LYS A 83 -14.04 6.92 -10.94
N LYS A 84 -14.21 5.60 -10.96
CA LYS A 84 -15.41 4.89 -10.48
C LYS A 84 -15.03 3.49 -10.01
N PRO A 85 -15.82 2.87 -9.13
CA PRO A 85 -15.66 1.46 -8.79
C PRO A 85 -15.87 0.60 -10.04
N TYR A 86 -15.01 -0.40 -10.25
CA TYR A 86 -15.17 -1.33 -11.38
C TYR A 86 -15.60 -2.73 -10.95
N ALA A 87 -15.46 -3.05 -9.66
CA ALA A 87 -15.85 -4.36 -9.14
C ALA A 87 -17.26 -4.29 -8.51
N THR A 88 -18.10 -5.26 -8.81
CA THR A 88 -19.38 -5.46 -8.12
C THR A 88 -19.21 -6.25 -6.83
N GLU A 89 -18.21 -7.12 -6.78
CA GLU A 89 -17.79 -7.90 -5.63
C GLU A 89 -16.26 -7.81 -5.45
N PRO A 90 -15.73 -7.80 -4.21
CA PRO A 90 -14.29 -7.63 -3.98
C PRO A 90 -13.45 -8.76 -4.57
N THR A 91 -14.02 -9.94 -4.79
CA THR A 91 -13.36 -11.09 -5.44
C THR A 91 -13.05 -10.89 -6.92
N GLN A 92 -13.53 -9.82 -7.53
CA GLN A 92 -13.22 -9.44 -8.91
C GLN A 92 -11.97 -8.56 -9.02
N MET A 93 -11.39 -8.16 -7.88
CA MET A 93 -10.16 -7.37 -7.82
C MET A 93 -8.99 -8.23 -7.37
N ILE A 94 -7.85 -8.09 -8.07
CA ILE A 94 -6.56 -8.64 -7.65
C ILE A 94 -5.75 -7.52 -7.01
N ALA A 95 -5.41 -7.69 -5.72
CA ALA A 95 -4.59 -6.75 -4.97
C ALA A 95 -3.12 -7.19 -5.04
N TYR A 96 -2.24 -6.32 -5.54
CA TYR A 96 -0.80 -6.59 -5.65
C TYR A 96 0.00 -5.29 -5.70
N VAL A 97 1.27 -5.37 -5.41
CA VAL A 97 2.24 -4.25 -5.48
C VAL A 97 3.20 -4.37 -6.65
N SER A 98 3.48 -5.59 -7.09
CA SER A 98 4.24 -5.86 -8.31
C SER A 98 3.85 -7.20 -8.93
N CYS A 99 4.13 -7.36 -10.22
CA CYS A 99 3.89 -8.59 -10.97
C CYS A 99 5.08 -8.90 -11.88
N HIS A 100 4.92 -9.78 -12.87
CA HIS A 100 5.98 -10.12 -13.81
C HIS A 100 6.38 -8.97 -14.74
N ASP A 101 5.46 -8.06 -15.04
CA ASP A 101 5.70 -6.83 -15.80
C ASP A 101 6.21 -5.72 -14.88
N ASP A 102 6.88 -4.74 -15.47
CA ASP A 102 7.44 -3.59 -14.79
C ASP A 102 8.52 -3.94 -13.73
N MET A 103 8.87 -2.97 -12.89
CA MET A 103 9.79 -3.15 -11.78
C MET A 103 9.16 -4.04 -10.70
N CYS A 104 9.94 -4.97 -10.14
CA CYS A 104 9.54 -5.62 -8.90
C CYS A 104 9.52 -4.61 -7.73
N LEU A 105 8.86 -4.98 -6.62
CA LEU A 105 8.64 -4.07 -5.50
C LEU A 105 9.93 -3.42 -4.99
N VAL A 106 10.98 -4.22 -4.77
CA VAL A 106 12.29 -3.72 -4.27
C VAL A 106 12.90 -2.68 -5.22
N ASP A 107 12.88 -2.95 -6.53
CA ASP A 107 13.44 -2.01 -7.51
C ASP A 107 12.64 -0.71 -7.57
N ARG A 108 11.32 -0.79 -7.46
CA ARG A 108 10.44 0.39 -7.42
C ARG A 108 10.66 1.21 -6.16
N LEU A 109 10.77 0.57 -5.00
CA LEU A 109 11.07 1.25 -3.73
C LEU A 109 12.44 1.94 -3.78
N LYS A 110 13.48 1.25 -4.28
CA LYS A 110 14.82 1.85 -4.48
C LYS A 110 14.79 3.06 -5.41
N ALA A 111 14.06 2.97 -6.51
CA ALA A 111 13.88 4.09 -7.43
C ALA A 111 13.12 5.28 -6.82
N SER A 112 12.36 5.06 -5.75
CA SER A 112 11.59 6.07 -5.03
C SER A 112 12.37 6.73 -3.87
N ILE A 113 13.47 6.11 -3.43
CA ILE A 113 14.35 6.64 -2.36
C ILE A 113 15.54 7.31 -3.03
N PRO A 114 15.85 8.58 -2.72
CA PRO A 114 17.06 9.23 -3.24
C PRO A 114 18.30 8.42 -2.86
N GLU A 115 19.23 8.22 -3.81
CA GLU A 115 20.43 7.38 -3.61
C GLU A 115 21.25 7.81 -2.39
N ALA A 116 21.34 9.11 -2.12
CA ALA A 116 22.03 9.67 -0.95
C ALA A 116 21.32 9.43 0.39
N GLU A 117 20.04 8.99 0.35
CA GLU A 117 19.20 8.71 1.54
C GLU A 117 18.90 7.21 1.66
N TYR A 118 19.52 6.36 0.82
CA TYR A 118 19.23 4.93 0.83
C TYR A 118 19.61 4.28 2.17
N ASP A 119 18.62 3.65 2.79
CA ASP A 119 18.73 2.83 3.99
C ASP A 119 18.03 1.50 3.75
N GLU A 120 18.75 0.40 3.93
CA GLU A 120 18.21 -0.95 3.74
C GLU A 120 17.07 -1.25 4.74
N ASN A 121 17.16 -0.76 5.97
CA ASN A 121 16.08 -0.92 6.95
C ASN A 121 14.84 -0.12 6.54
N GLU A 122 14.99 1.07 5.94
CA GLU A 122 13.86 1.81 5.37
C GLU A 122 13.22 1.02 4.23
N LEU A 123 14.03 0.42 3.35
CA LEU A 123 13.53 -0.43 2.26
C LEU A 123 12.71 -1.61 2.80
N ILE A 124 13.19 -2.29 3.84
CA ILE A 124 12.50 -3.41 4.48
C ILE A 124 11.17 -2.94 5.06
N ARG A 125 11.15 -1.87 5.84
CA ARG A 125 9.91 -1.31 6.41
C ARG A 125 8.87 -0.95 5.34
N LEU A 126 9.31 -0.31 4.25
CA LEU A 126 8.41 0.04 3.14
C LEU A 126 7.90 -1.18 2.40
N ASN A 127 8.71 -2.21 2.24
CA ASN A 127 8.31 -3.49 1.66
C ASN A 127 7.23 -4.17 2.54
N GLU A 128 7.46 -4.26 3.84
CA GLU A 128 6.53 -4.83 4.81
C GLU A 128 5.21 -4.03 4.88
N LEU A 129 5.29 -2.69 4.89
CA LEU A 129 4.12 -1.82 4.87
C LEU A 129 3.27 -2.03 3.61
N ALA A 130 3.91 -2.11 2.44
CA ALA A 130 3.22 -2.33 1.17
C ALA A 130 2.49 -3.69 1.16
N GLN A 131 3.14 -4.75 1.63
CA GLN A 131 2.53 -6.07 1.71
C GLN A 131 1.44 -6.16 2.78
N THR A 132 1.58 -5.44 3.89
CA THR A 132 0.50 -5.36 4.88
C THR A 132 -0.77 -4.79 4.25
N ALA A 133 -0.65 -3.73 3.44
CA ALA A 133 -1.80 -3.18 2.71
C ALA A 133 -2.46 -4.23 1.80
N ILE A 134 -1.67 -5.05 1.09
CA ILE A 134 -2.20 -6.10 0.20
C ILE A 134 -2.89 -7.21 0.99
N PHE A 135 -2.25 -7.76 2.01
CA PHE A 135 -2.80 -8.91 2.76
C PHE A 135 -3.94 -8.54 3.70
N THR A 136 -4.14 -7.26 4.00
CA THR A 136 -5.30 -6.75 4.77
C THR A 136 -6.43 -6.22 3.89
N SER A 137 -6.23 -6.14 2.57
CA SER A 137 -7.25 -5.73 1.59
C SER A 137 -8.30 -6.81 1.33
N GLN A 138 -9.49 -6.41 0.88
CA GLN A 138 -10.63 -7.31 0.63
C GLN A 138 -10.58 -8.04 -0.72
N GLY A 139 -9.73 -7.64 -1.64
CA GLY A 139 -9.52 -8.31 -2.93
C GLY A 139 -8.80 -9.64 -2.83
N VAL A 140 -8.55 -10.27 -3.97
CA VAL A 140 -7.71 -11.48 -4.08
C VAL A 140 -6.25 -11.05 -4.03
N PRO A 141 -5.47 -11.41 -3.01
CA PRO A 141 -4.06 -11.03 -2.94
C PRO A 141 -3.23 -11.81 -3.95
N PHE A 142 -2.34 -11.12 -4.61
CA PHE A 142 -1.32 -11.72 -5.48
C PHE A 142 0.06 -11.21 -5.04
N MET A 143 1.04 -12.08 -5.09
CA MET A 143 2.42 -11.81 -4.72
C MET A 143 3.35 -12.35 -5.79
N LEU A 144 4.28 -11.52 -6.28
CA LEU A 144 5.33 -12.00 -7.17
C LEU A 144 6.32 -12.87 -6.38
N SER A 145 6.66 -14.05 -6.93
CA SER A 145 7.63 -14.95 -6.29
C SER A 145 8.96 -14.24 -6.01
N GLY A 146 9.41 -14.31 -4.76
CA GLY A 146 10.65 -13.70 -4.28
C GLY A 146 10.47 -12.35 -3.58
N GLU A 147 9.28 -11.76 -3.57
CA GLU A 147 9.02 -10.54 -2.77
C GLU A 147 9.29 -10.79 -1.29
N GLU A 148 8.96 -11.98 -0.80
CA GLU A 148 9.20 -12.45 0.57
C GLU A 148 10.67 -12.57 0.97
N MET A 149 11.58 -12.42 0.02
CA MET A 149 13.03 -12.44 0.24
C MET A 149 13.74 -11.29 -0.48
N LEU A 150 13.06 -10.16 -0.65
CA LEU A 150 13.58 -8.94 -1.27
C LEU A 150 14.15 -9.16 -2.68
N ARG A 151 13.49 -9.95 -3.50
CA ARG A 151 13.86 -10.12 -4.91
C ARG A 151 13.99 -8.77 -5.59
N ASN A 152 15.10 -8.59 -6.30
CA ASN A 152 15.30 -7.44 -7.17
C ASN A 152 15.71 -7.90 -8.59
N LYS A 153 15.43 -7.08 -9.57
CA LYS A 153 15.80 -7.26 -10.98
C LYS A 153 16.79 -6.18 -11.41
N LYS A 154 17.58 -5.66 -10.47
CA LYS A 154 18.62 -4.64 -10.69
C LYS A 154 18.10 -3.39 -11.41
N GLY A 155 16.87 -2.98 -11.11
CA GLY A 155 16.22 -1.81 -11.70
C GLY A 155 15.70 -2.03 -13.14
N VAL A 156 15.76 -3.25 -13.68
CA VAL A 156 15.26 -3.53 -15.04
C VAL A 156 13.74 -3.45 -15.02
N HIS A 157 13.21 -2.52 -15.83
CA HIS A 157 11.80 -2.21 -15.88
C HIS A 157 10.95 -3.33 -16.48
N ASN A 158 11.38 -3.85 -17.63
CA ASN A 158 10.69 -4.94 -18.33
C ASN A 158 11.69 -6.05 -18.65
N SER A 159 11.70 -7.09 -17.82
CA SER A 159 12.75 -8.11 -17.81
C SER A 159 12.39 -9.39 -18.56
N PHE A 160 11.30 -9.43 -19.34
CA PHE A 160 10.79 -10.67 -19.96
C PHE A 160 11.83 -11.39 -20.86
N ASN A 161 12.70 -10.66 -21.51
CA ASN A 161 13.77 -11.18 -22.36
C ASN A 161 15.17 -10.97 -21.77
N SER A 162 15.28 -10.60 -20.49
CA SER A 162 16.55 -10.44 -19.81
C SER A 162 17.16 -11.79 -19.44
N PRO A 163 18.49 -11.88 -19.29
CA PRO A 163 19.19 -13.12 -18.93
C PRO A 163 18.86 -13.56 -17.51
N ASP A 164 19.21 -14.81 -17.17
CA ASP A 164 19.01 -15.40 -15.84
C ASP A 164 19.64 -14.55 -14.73
N SER A 165 20.75 -13.87 -15.00
CA SER A 165 21.38 -12.95 -14.02
C SER A 165 20.49 -11.81 -13.55
N ILE A 166 19.37 -11.54 -14.24
CA ILE A 166 18.34 -10.57 -13.87
C ILE A 166 17.10 -11.29 -13.32
N ASN A 167 16.71 -12.41 -13.94
CA ASN A 167 15.42 -13.05 -13.67
C ASN A 167 15.46 -14.16 -12.63
N HIS A 168 16.62 -14.70 -12.27
CA HIS A 168 16.72 -15.77 -11.28
C HIS A 168 16.23 -15.34 -9.88
N LEU A 169 15.86 -16.32 -9.10
CA LEU A 169 15.56 -16.15 -7.66
C LEU A 169 16.83 -16.48 -6.87
N ASP A 170 17.37 -15.50 -6.13
CA ASP A 170 18.48 -15.77 -5.22
C ASP A 170 17.97 -16.30 -3.87
N TRP A 171 17.94 -17.61 -3.74
CA TRP A 171 17.49 -18.28 -2.53
C TRP A 171 18.36 -18.02 -1.28
N ASN A 172 19.57 -17.47 -1.45
CA ASN A 172 20.38 -17.06 -0.31
C ASN A 172 19.75 -15.91 0.46
N ASN A 173 18.90 -15.12 -0.20
CA ASN A 173 18.19 -14.01 0.43
C ASN A 173 17.30 -14.47 1.58
N LEU A 174 16.79 -15.70 1.59
CA LEU A 174 16.07 -16.28 2.74
C LEU A 174 16.95 -16.35 4.01
N LYS A 175 18.26 -16.51 3.85
CA LYS A 175 19.22 -16.53 4.97
C LYS A 175 19.67 -15.13 5.36
N ILE A 176 19.67 -14.21 4.41
CA ILE A 176 20.09 -12.81 4.62
C ILE A 176 18.95 -12.01 5.26
N TYR A 177 17.72 -12.23 4.80
CA TYR A 177 16.51 -11.49 5.21
C TYR A 177 15.43 -12.41 5.81
N PRO A 178 15.75 -13.25 6.81
CA PRO A 178 14.77 -14.17 7.40
C PRO A 178 13.59 -13.44 8.06
N GLN A 179 13.80 -12.20 8.54
CA GLN A 179 12.76 -11.36 9.13
C GLN A 179 11.67 -11.01 8.11
N VAL A 180 12.04 -10.70 6.86
CA VAL A 180 11.09 -10.38 5.79
C VAL A 180 10.23 -11.61 5.46
N PHE A 181 10.85 -12.77 5.30
CA PHE A 181 10.12 -14.02 5.06
C PHE A 181 9.16 -14.35 6.21
N ASN A 182 9.60 -14.18 7.45
CA ASN A 182 8.75 -14.40 8.63
C ASN A 182 7.57 -13.43 8.67
N TYR A 183 7.80 -12.17 8.31
CA TYR A 183 6.74 -11.16 8.22
C TYR A 183 5.67 -11.54 7.19
N TYR A 184 6.07 -11.91 5.97
CA TYR A 184 5.15 -12.38 4.93
C TYR A 184 4.38 -13.63 5.36
N SER A 185 5.06 -14.59 5.98
CA SER A 185 4.42 -15.79 6.54
C SER A 185 3.39 -15.42 7.60
N GLY A 186 3.70 -14.44 8.46
CA GLY A 186 2.79 -13.89 9.46
C GLY A 186 1.55 -13.27 8.82
N LEU A 187 1.70 -12.43 7.80
CA LEU A 187 0.58 -11.83 7.06
C LEU A 187 -0.33 -12.87 6.41
N ILE A 188 0.27 -13.87 5.76
CA ILE A 188 -0.47 -14.97 5.12
C ILE A 188 -1.27 -15.76 6.17
N ASN A 189 -0.64 -16.12 7.30
CA ASN A 189 -1.29 -16.86 8.36
C ASN A 189 -2.42 -16.04 9.01
N LEU A 190 -2.18 -14.76 9.29
CA LEU A 190 -3.18 -13.84 9.81
C LEU A 190 -4.40 -13.76 8.87
N ARG A 191 -4.17 -13.56 7.57
CA ARG A 191 -5.26 -13.51 6.58
C ARG A 191 -6.02 -14.84 6.49
N LYS A 192 -5.33 -15.98 6.62
CA LYS A 192 -5.96 -17.32 6.61
C LYS A 192 -6.81 -17.56 7.86
N ALA A 193 -6.32 -17.16 9.02
CA ALA A 193 -7.00 -17.36 10.31
C ALA A 193 -8.22 -16.44 10.48
N HIS A 194 -8.21 -15.25 9.83
CA HIS A 194 -9.22 -14.21 10.04
C HIS A 194 -10.06 -13.97 8.78
N PRO A 195 -11.32 -14.47 8.75
CA PRO A 195 -12.24 -14.24 7.64
C PRO A 195 -12.61 -12.77 7.44
N ALA A 196 -12.43 -11.91 8.43
CA ALA A 196 -12.61 -10.46 8.33
C ALA A 196 -11.80 -9.83 7.17
N PHE A 197 -10.62 -10.36 6.85
CA PHE A 197 -9.81 -9.90 5.71
C PHE A 197 -10.28 -10.44 4.35
N ARG A 198 -11.32 -11.30 4.31
CA ARG A 198 -11.76 -12.05 3.12
C ARG A 198 -13.28 -12.08 3.01
N LEU A 199 -13.94 -10.95 3.15
CA LEU A 199 -15.41 -10.90 3.25
C LEU A 199 -16.12 -11.39 1.97
N GLY A 200 -15.50 -11.25 0.80
CA GLY A 200 -15.95 -11.83 -0.46
C GLY A 200 -17.24 -11.23 -1.05
N LYS A 201 -17.97 -10.43 -0.29
CA LYS A 201 -19.23 -9.81 -0.70
C LYS A 201 -19.25 -8.30 -0.44
N ALA A 202 -19.64 -7.53 -1.42
CA ALA A 202 -19.63 -6.07 -1.36
C ALA A 202 -20.53 -5.51 -0.23
N ASN A 203 -21.67 -6.14 0.03
CA ASN A 203 -22.56 -5.75 1.12
C ASN A 203 -21.91 -5.99 2.51
N LEU A 204 -21.14 -7.05 2.67
CA LEU A 204 -20.40 -7.32 3.91
C LEU A 204 -19.24 -6.33 4.07
N VAL A 205 -18.52 -6.02 3.00
CA VAL A 205 -17.46 -4.99 3.04
C VAL A 205 -18.05 -3.65 3.46
N ARG A 206 -19.13 -3.20 2.82
CA ARG A 206 -19.80 -1.92 3.19
C ARG A 206 -20.33 -1.91 4.63
N LYS A 207 -20.69 -3.07 5.17
CA LYS A 207 -21.21 -3.17 6.53
C LYS A 207 -20.10 -3.16 7.58
N HIS A 208 -19.01 -3.87 7.32
CA HIS A 208 -18.02 -4.20 8.33
C HIS A 208 -16.71 -3.42 8.18
N LEU A 209 -16.34 -2.94 7.00
CA LEU A 209 -15.16 -2.11 6.79
C LEU A 209 -15.53 -0.64 7.04
N GLU A 210 -14.81 0.01 7.93
CA GLU A 210 -14.93 1.42 8.24
C GLU A 210 -13.58 2.10 8.23
N PHE A 211 -13.40 3.12 7.37
CA PHE A 211 -12.20 3.94 7.37
C PHE A 211 -12.27 4.98 8.47
N LEU A 212 -11.19 5.11 9.23
CA LEU A 212 -11.06 6.10 10.29
C LEU A 212 -10.56 7.43 9.73
N PRO A 213 -10.99 8.58 10.33
CA PRO A 213 -10.43 9.86 9.98
C PRO A 213 -8.97 9.94 10.47
N VAL A 214 -8.06 10.21 9.55
CA VAL A 214 -6.61 10.27 9.82
C VAL A 214 -5.97 11.44 9.08
N GLN A 215 -4.73 11.75 9.44
CA GLN A 215 -3.90 12.77 8.80
C GLN A 215 -3.36 12.27 7.45
N ASP A 216 -2.74 13.16 6.69
CA ASP A 216 -2.11 12.87 5.40
C ASP A 216 -1.06 11.74 5.52
N CYS A 217 -0.93 10.96 4.45
CA CYS A 217 -0.03 9.81 4.36
C CYS A 217 -0.29 8.70 5.40
N LEU A 218 -1.50 8.67 5.93
CA LEU A 218 -2.04 7.61 6.77
C LEU A 218 -3.28 7.00 6.11
N VAL A 219 -3.44 5.70 6.27
CA VAL A 219 -4.72 5.02 6.04
C VAL A 219 -4.99 4.14 7.25
N ALA A 220 -6.14 4.33 7.88
CA ALA A 220 -6.56 3.51 9.00
C ALA A 220 -8.00 3.02 8.77
N PHE A 221 -8.24 1.78 9.14
CA PHE A 221 -9.58 1.19 9.03
C PHE A 221 -9.83 0.16 10.13
N CYS A 222 -11.12 -0.08 10.37
CA CYS A 222 -11.61 -1.11 11.27
C CYS A 222 -12.44 -2.12 10.49
N LEU A 223 -12.19 -3.40 10.74
CA LEU A 223 -13.07 -4.50 10.38
C LEU A 223 -13.87 -4.86 11.64
N LYS A 224 -15.13 -4.42 11.71
CA LYS A 224 -15.92 -4.38 12.93
C LYS A 224 -16.98 -5.47 13.01
N ASP A 225 -17.49 -5.70 14.23
CA ASP A 225 -18.65 -6.54 14.51
C ASP A 225 -18.48 -7.99 14.05
N HIS A 226 -17.36 -8.63 14.40
CA HIS A 226 -17.07 -10.01 14.00
C HIS A 226 -17.19 -10.22 12.49
N ALA A 227 -16.59 -9.33 11.71
CA ALA A 227 -16.66 -9.32 10.26
C ALA A 227 -16.43 -10.71 9.65
N GLY A 228 -17.36 -11.18 8.82
CA GLY A 228 -17.29 -12.53 8.23
C GLY A 228 -17.36 -13.70 9.22
N GLY A 229 -17.82 -13.47 10.44
CA GLY A 229 -17.85 -14.47 11.52
C GLY A 229 -16.50 -14.64 12.22
N ASP A 230 -15.64 -13.62 12.15
CA ASP A 230 -14.32 -13.63 12.79
C ASP A 230 -14.42 -13.78 14.32
N LYS A 231 -13.45 -14.47 14.91
CA LYS A 231 -13.34 -14.61 16.38
C LYS A 231 -13.05 -13.28 17.08
N TRP A 232 -12.34 -12.35 16.40
CA TRP A 232 -12.09 -11.01 16.91
C TRP A 232 -13.26 -10.11 16.58
N LYS A 233 -13.66 -9.30 17.54
CA LYS A 233 -14.83 -8.44 17.37
C LYS A 233 -14.51 -7.26 16.45
N ASN A 234 -13.40 -6.59 16.71
CA ASN A 234 -12.92 -5.49 15.89
C ASN A 234 -11.43 -5.65 15.61
N ILE A 235 -11.03 -5.41 14.36
CA ILE A 235 -9.63 -5.43 13.94
C ILE A 235 -9.31 -4.06 13.37
N TYR A 236 -8.36 -3.38 13.98
CA TYR A 236 -7.86 -2.09 13.52
C TYR A 236 -6.57 -2.30 12.74
N VAL A 237 -6.50 -1.76 11.54
CA VAL A 237 -5.31 -1.74 10.69
C VAL A 237 -4.95 -0.30 10.44
N ILE A 238 -3.72 0.09 10.77
CA ILE A 238 -3.21 1.45 10.59
C ILE A 238 -1.92 1.36 9.78
N LEU A 239 -1.88 2.07 8.67
CA LEU A 239 -0.78 2.10 7.72
C LEU A 239 -0.18 3.52 7.74
N ASN A 240 1.02 3.68 8.27
CA ASN A 240 1.72 4.96 8.32
C ASN A 240 2.83 5.02 7.26
N ALA A 241 2.63 5.78 6.21
CA ALA A 241 3.64 6.01 5.18
C ALA A 241 4.54 7.22 5.47
N ASN A 242 4.32 7.94 6.58
CA ASN A 242 5.18 9.07 6.97
C ASN A 242 6.56 8.59 7.45
N LYS A 243 7.58 9.39 7.22
CA LYS A 243 8.93 9.21 7.80
C LYS A 243 9.00 9.56 9.31
N GLU A 244 7.88 9.80 9.93
CA GLU A 244 7.75 10.19 11.34
C GLU A 244 6.66 9.35 12.00
N LEU A 245 6.79 9.17 13.31
CA LEU A 245 5.74 8.62 14.15
C LEU A 245 4.46 9.45 13.98
N ARG A 246 3.33 8.80 13.94
CA ARG A 246 2.00 9.42 13.88
C ARG A 246 1.08 8.86 14.94
N THR A 247 0.05 9.63 15.27
CA THR A 247 -0.99 9.21 16.19
C THR A 247 -2.32 9.05 15.46
N VAL A 248 -3.09 8.06 15.87
CA VAL A 248 -4.44 7.77 15.36
C VAL A 248 -5.36 7.55 16.55
N ASN A 249 -6.55 8.13 16.49
CA ASN A 249 -7.56 7.92 17.51
C ASN A 249 -8.41 6.68 17.20
N ILE A 250 -8.43 5.72 18.12
CA ILE A 250 -9.33 4.57 18.12
C ILE A 250 -10.19 4.59 19.38
N PRO A 251 -11.30 3.85 19.45
CA PRO A 251 -12.11 3.79 20.67
C PRO A 251 -11.29 3.41 21.91
N LYS A 252 -11.66 3.93 23.07
CA LYS A 252 -11.06 3.53 24.35
C LYS A 252 -11.34 2.05 24.62
N GLY A 253 -10.35 1.35 25.16
CA GLY A 253 -10.42 -0.07 25.47
C GLY A 253 -9.02 -0.70 25.52
N GLN A 254 -8.95 -1.95 25.89
CA GLN A 254 -7.71 -2.72 25.82
C GLN A 254 -7.64 -3.49 24.51
N TYR A 255 -6.52 -3.39 23.83
CA TYR A 255 -6.26 -4.05 22.57
C TYR A 255 -5.04 -4.93 22.63
N THR A 256 -5.07 -6.04 21.91
CA THR A 256 -3.91 -6.89 21.67
C THR A 256 -3.20 -6.41 20.41
N ILE A 257 -1.90 -6.20 20.49
CA ILE A 257 -1.05 -5.85 19.35
C ILE A 257 -0.73 -7.14 18.60
N VAL A 258 -1.07 -7.20 17.31
CA VAL A 258 -0.83 -8.35 16.43
C VAL A 258 0.31 -8.09 15.45
N CYS A 259 0.42 -6.86 14.99
CA CYS A 259 1.49 -6.42 14.09
C CYS A 259 2.03 -5.08 14.56
N ALA A 260 3.32 -4.99 14.77
CA ALA A 260 4.06 -3.75 15.04
C ALA A 260 5.56 -3.97 14.76
N ASN A 261 6.25 -2.91 14.35
CA ASN A 261 7.73 -2.87 14.24
C ASN A 261 8.34 -4.05 13.44
N GLY A 262 7.72 -4.44 12.33
CA GLY A 262 8.21 -5.54 11.50
C GLY A 262 7.96 -6.93 12.08
N GLU A 263 7.15 -7.06 13.13
CA GLU A 263 6.79 -8.34 13.74
C GLU A 263 5.28 -8.60 13.63
N ILE A 264 4.91 -9.85 13.42
CA ILE A 264 3.52 -10.32 13.41
C ILE A 264 3.40 -11.55 14.29
N ASN A 265 2.44 -11.51 15.22
CA ASN A 265 2.08 -12.67 16.03
C ASN A 265 0.57 -12.66 16.30
N GLU A 266 -0.15 -13.65 15.76
CA GLU A 266 -1.60 -13.79 15.97
C GLU A 266 -1.97 -13.96 17.45
N ALA A 267 -1.09 -14.58 18.26
CA ALA A 267 -1.29 -14.72 19.70
C ALA A 267 -1.05 -13.41 20.47
N GLY A 268 -0.51 -12.40 19.83
CA GLY A 268 -0.21 -11.09 20.37
C GLY A 268 1.28 -10.84 20.63
N LEU A 269 1.70 -9.62 20.38
CA LEU A 269 3.03 -9.07 20.72
C LEU A 269 3.00 -8.33 22.05
N GLY A 270 1.82 -8.00 22.55
CA GLY A 270 1.59 -7.22 23.76
C GLY A 270 0.19 -6.64 23.79
N LYS A 271 -0.06 -5.77 24.75
CA LYS A 271 -1.33 -5.05 24.89
C LYS A 271 -1.10 -3.57 24.91
N MET A 272 -2.10 -2.80 24.48
CA MET A 272 -2.10 -1.35 24.56
C MET A 272 -3.49 -0.82 24.87
N GLU A 273 -3.53 0.37 25.44
CA GLU A 273 -4.76 1.13 25.67
C GLU A 273 -5.15 1.85 24.38
N GLY A 274 -6.45 1.81 24.06
CA GLY A 274 -7.04 2.63 23.01
C GLY A 274 -7.13 4.10 23.41
N GLY A 275 -7.64 4.90 22.50
CA GLY A 275 -7.60 6.35 22.55
C GLY A 275 -6.63 6.85 21.48
N GLU A 276 -5.67 7.67 21.84
CA GLU A 276 -4.61 8.11 20.94
C GLU A 276 -3.49 7.05 20.89
N VAL A 277 -3.42 6.28 19.81
CA VAL A 277 -2.41 5.25 19.61
C VAL A 277 -1.30 5.73 18.69
N MET A 278 -0.06 5.36 19.00
CA MET A 278 1.13 5.72 18.22
C MET A 278 1.45 4.64 17.21
N VAL A 279 1.83 5.07 16.01
CA VAL A 279 2.27 4.19 14.91
C VAL A 279 3.61 4.69 14.41
N ASP A 280 4.61 3.82 14.40
CA ASP A 280 5.96 4.16 13.99
C ASP A 280 6.04 4.61 12.52
N ALA A 281 7.14 5.28 12.18
CA ALA A 281 7.42 5.75 10.84
C ALA A 281 7.47 4.58 9.84
N GLN A 282 6.84 4.75 8.69
CA GLN A 282 6.86 3.79 7.57
C GLN A 282 6.54 2.36 8.02
N SER A 283 5.50 2.21 8.84
CA SER A 283 5.15 0.93 9.44
C SER A 283 3.63 0.71 9.49
N ALA A 284 3.26 -0.52 9.80
CA ALA A 284 1.88 -0.91 10.05
C ALA A 284 1.67 -1.27 11.53
N LEU A 285 0.47 -0.96 12.04
CA LEU A 285 0.00 -1.41 13.34
C LEU A 285 -1.33 -2.17 13.13
N ILE A 286 -1.41 -3.40 13.63
CA ILE A 286 -2.64 -4.18 13.63
C ILE A 286 -3.00 -4.52 15.08
N LEU A 287 -4.22 -4.19 15.46
CA LEU A 287 -4.76 -4.37 16.80
C LEU A 287 -6.10 -5.11 16.74
N HIS A 288 -6.44 -5.83 17.80
CA HIS A 288 -7.80 -6.33 18.01
C HIS A 288 -8.22 -6.21 19.48
N ASP A 289 -9.54 -6.14 19.73
CA ASP A 289 -10.16 -6.18 21.06
C ASP A 289 -10.54 -7.60 21.51
#